data_c26eb981c42ff2bcd9fef25abcce8268
#
_entry.id   c26eb981c42ff2bcd9fef25abcce8268
#
_cell.length_a   1.000
_cell.length_b   1.000
_cell.length_c   1.000
_cell.angle_alpha   90.00
_cell.angle_beta   90.00
_cell.angle_gamma   90.00
#
_symmetry.space_group_name_H-M   'P 1'
#
loop_
_entity.id
_entity.type
_entity.pdbx_description
1 polymer ?
#
loop_
_entity_poly.entity_id
_entity_poly.type
_entity_poly.pdbx_seq_one_letter_code
_entity_poly.pdbx_strand_id
1 'polypeptide(L)'
;MAAVIGKNVMLYWHRTDVDPEVDVAFACSTNCTFDVVVDQKEVTSQSSAWFREYKNDVASWTLSCDGLITLTGFSYLFMLQKQLDREPIEIKFVIDNGVDGLSIISGTANITNIAINAPYKDVATYNVSLQGTGAYNITGTQVDPDGVIIVGANPVKTKGYTASGGETSITFADTIGYSCLYVSRGGIDAQNILTTGTPTGDDVKFVSGTGVLTFGRALEAGEYIRGLFQ
;
A
#
# COMPACT_ATOMS: atom_id res chain seq x y z
N MET A 1 -24.27 2.38 0.87
CA MET A 1 -22.91 2.95 0.84
C MET A 1 -22.76 3.92 2.01
N ALA A 2 -21.81 3.65 2.90
CA ALA A 2 -21.44 4.62 3.93
C ALA A 2 -20.41 5.59 3.33
N ALA A 3 -20.66 6.90 3.42
CA ALA A 3 -19.67 7.89 2.99
C ALA A 3 -18.62 8.07 4.09
N VAL A 4 -17.36 8.14 3.72
CA VAL A 4 -16.26 8.49 4.65
C VAL A 4 -16.39 9.98 4.98
N ILE A 5 -16.41 10.30 6.28
CA ILE A 5 -16.48 11.69 6.75
C ILE A 5 -15.05 12.22 6.83
N GLY A 6 -14.81 13.47 6.38
CA GLY A 6 -13.46 14.07 6.33
C GLY A 6 -12.69 14.06 7.67
N LYS A 7 -13.36 13.98 8.82
CA LYS A 7 -12.71 13.81 10.13
C LYS A 7 -11.94 12.50 10.28
N ASN A 8 -12.22 11.52 9.41
CA ASN A 8 -11.59 10.21 9.41
C ASN A 8 -10.42 10.12 8.39
N VAL A 9 -10.04 11.27 7.83
CA VAL A 9 -8.91 11.36 6.90
C VAL A 9 -7.81 12.16 7.58
N MET A 10 -6.64 11.56 7.73
CA MET A 10 -5.52 12.18 8.45
C MET A 10 -4.21 11.97 7.68
N LEU A 11 -3.38 13.00 7.71
CA LEU A 11 -2.02 12.97 7.18
C LEU A 11 -1.03 12.81 8.33
N TYR A 12 -0.13 11.84 8.21
CA TYR A 12 0.97 11.60 9.14
C TYR A 12 2.30 11.76 8.42
N TRP A 13 3.28 12.27 9.15
CA TRP A 13 4.67 12.12 8.83
C TRP A 13 5.22 10.88 9.51
N HIS A 14 5.75 9.95 8.72
CA HIS A 14 6.39 8.75 9.23
C HIS A 14 7.86 9.05 9.53
N ARG A 15 8.20 9.06 10.81
CA ARG A 15 9.55 9.30 11.28
C ARG A 15 10.34 8.00 11.34
N THR A 16 11.30 7.86 10.41
CA THR A 16 12.28 6.77 10.39
C THR A 16 13.60 7.16 11.05
N ASP A 17 13.74 8.44 11.45
CA ASP A 17 14.92 9.02 12.10
C ASP A 17 14.96 8.78 13.62
N VAL A 18 13.97 8.11 14.18
CA VAL A 18 13.85 7.76 15.61
C VAL A 18 13.62 6.26 15.78
N ASP A 19 14.06 5.71 16.89
CA ASP A 19 13.85 4.30 17.25
C ASP A 19 13.06 4.23 18.61
N PRO A 20 11.86 3.62 18.64
CA PRO A 20 11.11 3.06 17.49
C PRO A 20 10.58 4.13 16.53
N GLU A 21 10.34 3.74 15.26
CA GLU A 21 9.68 4.58 14.26
C GLU A 21 8.31 5.06 14.73
N VAL A 22 7.98 6.31 14.49
CA VAL A 22 6.76 6.94 15.00
C VAL A 22 6.02 7.68 13.88
N ASP A 23 4.70 7.48 13.82
CA ASP A 23 3.81 8.27 12.98
C ASP A 23 3.35 9.53 13.74
N VAL A 24 3.74 10.69 13.25
CA VAL A 24 3.38 11.97 13.83
C VAL A 24 2.31 12.64 12.96
N ALA A 25 1.12 12.86 13.51
CA ALA A 25 0.06 13.52 12.78
C ALA A 25 0.46 14.97 12.44
N PHE A 26 0.14 15.42 11.24
CA PHE A 26 0.22 16.85 10.90
C PHE A 26 -0.75 17.60 11.80
N ALA A 27 -0.21 18.44 12.68
CA ALA A 27 -0.95 19.00 13.80
C ALA A 27 -2.17 19.79 13.34
N CYS A 28 -3.33 19.45 13.92
CA CYS A 28 -4.59 20.14 13.71
C CYS A 28 -4.95 20.35 12.23
N SER A 29 -4.70 19.34 11.38
CA SER A 29 -5.12 19.44 9.99
C SER A 29 -6.65 19.57 9.90
N THR A 30 -7.09 20.58 9.16
CA THR A 30 -8.52 20.88 8.97
C THR A 30 -9.00 20.40 7.60
N ASN A 31 -8.10 20.29 6.65
CA ASN A 31 -8.37 19.79 5.30
C ASN A 31 -7.11 19.15 4.72
N CYS A 32 -7.25 17.97 4.13
CA CYS A 32 -6.17 17.29 3.44
C CYS A 32 -6.66 16.81 2.07
N THR A 33 -5.85 17.02 1.04
CA THR A 33 -6.16 16.59 -0.33
C THR A 33 -5.00 15.76 -0.86
N PHE A 34 -5.31 14.60 -1.43
CA PHE A 34 -4.39 13.77 -2.19
C PHE A 34 -4.84 13.78 -3.65
N ASP A 35 -3.96 14.15 -4.55
CA ASP A 35 -4.25 14.25 -5.98
C ASP A 35 -3.21 13.47 -6.78
N VAL A 36 -3.69 12.72 -7.79
CA VAL A 36 -2.85 11.92 -8.68
C VAL A 36 -3.17 12.29 -10.11
N VAL A 37 -2.17 12.69 -10.85
CA VAL A 37 -2.29 13.04 -12.27
C VAL A 37 -1.44 12.07 -13.08
N VAL A 38 -2.05 11.54 -14.15
CA VAL A 38 -1.37 10.68 -15.11
C VAL A 38 -1.39 11.39 -16.46
N ASP A 39 -0.22 11.71 -16.97
CA ASP A 39 -0.08 12.30 -18.29
C ASP A 39 -0.46 11.27 -19.37
N GLN A 40 -1.13 11.73 -20.40
CA GLN A 40 -1.55 10.90 -21.53
C GLN A 40 -0.88 11.38 -22.81
N LYS A 41 -0.29 10.44 -23.53
CA LYS A 41 0.31 10.69 -24.85
C LYS A 41 -0.60 10.13 -25.94
N GLU A 42 -0.94 10.96 -26.91
CA GLU A 42 -1.68 10.49 -28.09
C GLU A 42 -0.79 9.58 -28.95
N VAL A 43 -1.31 8.40 -29.26
CA VAL A 43 -0.65 7.36 -30.08
C VAL A 43 -1.51 6.96 -31.27
N THR A 44 -2.41 7.85 -31.70
CA THR A 44 -3.32 7.65 -32.82
C THR A 44 -2.54 7.31 -34.10
N SER A 45 -2.91 6.24 -34.76
CA SER A 45 -2.32 5.77 -36.02
C SER A 45 -3.38 5.67 -37.12
N GLN A 46 -2.95 5.41 -38.33
CA GLN A 46 -3.87 5.23 -39.45
C GLN A 46 -4.82 4.03 -39.29
N SER A 47 -4.45 3.07 -38.39
CA SER A 47 -5.29 1.93 -38.07
C SER A 47 -6.32 2.19 -36.98
N SER A 48 -6.30 3.35 -36.33
CA SER A 48 -7.19 3.71 -35.21
C SER A 48 -8.63 4.09 -35.64
N ALA A 49 -9.00 3.84 -36.89
CA ALA A 49 -10.37 3.89 -37.45
C ALA A 49 -11.22 5.09 -36.97
N TRP A 50 -10.74 6.31 -37.13
CA TRP A 50 -11.40 7.58 -36.80
C TRP A 50 -11.44 7.98 -35.32
N PHE A 51 -10.95 7.12 -34.40
CA PHE A 51 -10.88 7.42 -32.96
C PHE A 51 -9.45 7.78 -32.55
N ARG A 52 -9.33 8.71 -31.59
CA ARG A 52 -8.04 9.02 -30.97
C ARG A 52 -7.71 7.94 -29.96
N GLU A 53 -6.46 7.48 -30.00
CA GLU A 53 -5.92 6.54 -29.04
C GLU A 53 -4.90 7.24 -28.13
N TYR A 54 -5.00 6.98 -26.83
CA TYR A 54 -4.13 7.56 -25.82
C TYR A 54 -3.45 6.44 -25.02
N LYS A 55 -2.19 6.67 -24.68
CA LYS A 55 -1.43 5.81 -23.77
C LYS A 55 -1.02 6.62 -22.55
N ASN A 56 -1.14 6.02 -21.37
CA ASN A 56 -0.65 6.61 -20.13
C ASN A 56 0.88 6.72 -20.19
N ASP A 57 1.39 7.86 -19.77
CA ASP A 57 2.82 8.18 -19.72
C ASP A 57 3.27 8.29 -18.24
N VAL A 58 3.73 9.43 -17.81
CA VAL A 58 4.25 9.62 -16.45
C VAL A 58 3.11 9.96 -15.49
N ALA A 59 3.14 9.31 -14.31
CA ALA A 59 2.26 9.65 -13.21
C ALA A 59 2.98 10.56 -12.19
N SER A 60 2.26 11.53 -11.66
CA SER A 60 2.69 12.38 -10.56
C SER A 60 1.62 12.46 -9.49
N TRP A 61 2.01 12.70 -8.25
CA TRP A 61 1.06 12.85 -7.16
C TRP A 61 1.45 13.98 -6.22
N THR A 62 0.45 14.64 -5.67
CA THR A 62 0.61 15.77 -4.77
C THR A 62 -0.27 15.61 -3.54
N LEU A 63 0.16 16.20 -2.45
CA LEU A 63 -0.60 16.32 -1.22
C LEU A 63 -0.64 17.78 -0.80
N SER A 64 -1.80 18.23 -0.32
CA SER A 64 -1.92 19.50 0.36
C SER A 64 -2.66 19.32 1.68
N CYS A 65 -2.26 20.08 2.69
CA CYS A 65 -2.85 20.02 4.02
C CYS A 65 -2.94 21.43 4.61
N ASP A 66 -4.13 21.80 5.06
CA ASP A 66 -4.38 23.00 5.83
C ASP A 66 -4.50 22.65 7.31
N GLY A 67 -4.00 23.48 8.19
CA GLY A 67 -4.09 23.23 9.62
C GLY A 67 -3.94 24.47 10.48
N LEU A 68 -4.19 24.30 11.77
CA LEU A 68 -4.00 25.31 12.78
C LEU A 68 -2.57 25.25 13.34
N ILE A 69 -1.95 26.38 13.56
CA ILE A 69 -0.64 26.44 14.21
C ILE A 69 -0.83 26.19 15.71
N THR A 70 -0.16 25.13 16.21
CA THR A 70 -0.13 24.81 17.63
C THR A 70 1.29 24.95 18.18
N LEU A 71 1.40 25.29 19.46
CA LEU A 71 2.68 25.40 20.16
C LEU A 71 3.22 24.06 20.65
N THR A 72 2.40 23.01 20.60
CA THR A 72 2.75 21.66 21.05
C THR A 72 2.50 20.65 19.94
N GLY A 73 3.36 19.64 19.83
CA GLY A 73 3.26 18.60 18.80
C GLY A 73 4.16 18.85 17.59
N PHE A 74 3.77 18.29 16.43
CA PHE A 74 4.51 18.49 15.18
C PHE A 74 4.42 19.95 14.74
N SER A 75 5.53 20.66 14.84
CA SER A 75 5.58 22.10 14.64
C SER A 75 5.89 22.39 13.17
N TYR A 76 5.23 23.43 12.64
CA TYR A 76 5.53 23.99 11.31
C TYR A 76 7.02 24.37 11.15
N LEU A 77 7.71 24.68 12.25
CA LEU A 77 9.15 24.98 12.26
C LEU A 77 9.97 23.77 11.79
N PHE A 78 9.56 22.57 12.15
CA PHE A 78 10.23 21.37 11.69
C PHE A 78 10.03 21.14 10.19
N MET A 79 8.85 21.40 9.67
CA MET A 79 8.60 21.35 8.21
C MET A 79 9.44 22.39 7.46
N LEU A 80 9.56 23.59 8.00
CA LEU A 80 10.44 24.62 7.43
C LEU A 80 11.90 24.20 7.45
N GLN A 81 12.36 23.53 8.51
CA GLN A 81 13.73 23.02 8.58
C GLN A 81 13.95 21.93 7.52
N LYS A 82 13.04 20.96 7.39
CA LYS A 82 13.12 19.91 6.36
C LYS A 82 13.10 20.47 4.93
N GLN A 83 12.30 21.51 4.69
CA GLN A 83 12.28 22.21 3.41
C GLN A 83 13.62 22.92 3.13
N LEU A 84 14.20 23.56 4.14
CA LEU A 84 15.49 24.25 4.04
C LEU A 84 16.63 23.26 3.76
N ASP A 85 16.61 22.11 4.44
CA ASP A 85 17.59 21.04 4.28
C ASP A 85 17.40 20.26 2.97
N ARG A 86 16.28 20.49 2.26
CA ARG A 86 15.89 19.78 1.02
C ARG A 86 15.76 18.27 1.21
N GLU A 87 15.39 17.85 2.41
CA GLU A 87 15.20 16.46 2.73
C GLU A 87 13.77 16.04 2.41
N PRO A 88 13.59 14.91 1.71
CA PRO A 88 12.27 14.32 1.53
C PRO A 88 11.74 13.79 2.86
N ILE A 89 10.42 13.76 2.98
CA ILE A 89 9.74 13.18 4.13
C ILE A 89 8.91 11.97 3.70
N GLU A 90 8.85 10.97 4.55
CA GLU A 90 7.92 9.85 4.38
C GLU A 90 6.57 10.21 4.97
N ILE A 91 5.52 10.03 4.20
CA ILE A 91 4.16 10.38 4.58
C ILE A 91 3.23 9.18 4.54
N LYS A 92 2.22 9.22 5.40
CA LYS A 92 1.09 8.30 5.40
C LYS A 92 -0.21 9.10 5.39
N PHE A 93 -0.98 8.94 4.35
CA PHE A 93 -2.33 9.49 4.24
C PHE A 93 -3.32 8.38 4.61
N VAL A 94 -3.96 8.53 5.75
CA VAL A 94 -4.81 7.50 6.36
C VAL A 94 -6.26 7.86 6.16
N ILE A 95 -7.04 6.92 5.65
CA ILE A 95 -8.48 7.00 5.50
C ILE A 95 -9.09 5.92 6.40
N ASP A 96 -9.74 6.34 7.47
CA ASP A 96 -10.48 5.45 8.37
C ASP A 96 -11.95 5.45 7.95
N ASN A 97 -12.43 4.33 7.43
CA ASN A 97 -13.83 4.16 7.05
C ASN A 97 -14.73 3.75 8.23
N GLY A 98 -14.13 3.48 9.40
CA GLY A 98 -14.83 3.21 10.66
C GLY A 98 -15.56 1.86 10.73
N VAL A 99 -15.64 1.13 9.62
CA VAL A 99 -16.39 -0.14 9.52
C VAL A 99 -15.51 -1.29 9.03
N ASP A 100 -14.70 -1.06 7.98
CA ASP A 100 -13.98 -2.11 7.26
C ASP A 100 -12.45 -2.01 7.39
N GLY A 101 -11.95 -1.08 8.19
CA GLY A 101 -10.52 -0.91 8.46
C GLY A 101 -9.91 0.38 7.90
N LEU A 102 -8.59 0.46 7.97
CA LEU A 102 -7.79 1.59 7.54
C LEU A 102 -7.29 1.38 6.11
N SER A 103 -7.48 2.39 5.26
CA SER A 103 -6.78 2.49 3.98
C SER A 103 -5.66 3.51 4.14
N ILE A 104 -4.43 3.11 3.83
CA ILE A 104 -3.23 3.93 3.99
C ILE A 104 -2.57 4.11 2.64
N ILE A 105 -2.36 5.36 2.25
CA ILE A 105 -1.52 5.71 1.10
C ILE A 105 -0.20 6.20 1.68
N SER A 106 0.90 5.56 1.37
CA SER A 106 2.22 5.93 1.86
C SER A 106 3.19 6.20 0.71
N GLY A 107 4.14 7.08 0.93
CA GLY A 107 5.15 7.41 -0.05
C GLY A 107 6.09 8.49 0.44
N THR A 108 7.09 8.79 -0.37
CA THR A 108 8.09 9.81 -0.10
C THR A 108 7.72 11.09 -0.85
N ALA A 109 7.76 12.22 -0.20
CA ALA A 109 7.41 13.52 -0.77
C ALA A 109 8.38 14.62 -0.37
N ASN A 110 8.54 15.60 -1.25
CA ASN A 110 9.27 16.83 -0.99
C ASN A 110 8.30 17.94 -0.60
N ILE A 111 8.66 18.75 0.38
CA ILE A 111 7.89 19.93 0.76
C ILE A 111 8.15 21.02 -0.27
N THR A 112 7.13 21.37 -1.04
CA THR A 112 7.26 22.37 -2.12
C THR A 112 6.87 23.77 -1.66
N ASN A 113 5.87 23.86 -0.77
CA ASN A 113 5.42 25.14 -0.25
C ASN A 113 4.93 25.01 1.20
N ILE A 114 5.26 26.02 2.01
CA ILE A 114 4.68 26.22 3.34
C ILE A 114 4.25 27.68 3.42
N ALA A 115 2.94 27.90 3.57
CA ALA A 115 2.38 29.22 3.77
C ALA A 115 1.85 29.35 5.21
N ILE A 116 2.14 30.44 5.86
CA ILE A 116 1.69 30.76 7.22
C ILE A 116 0.83 32.00 7.16
N ASN A 117 -0.36 31.94 7.71
CA ASN A 117 -1.28 33.04 7.83
C ASN A 117 -1.55 33.30 9.32
N ALA A 118 -1.18 34.49 9.79
CA ALA A 118 -1.30 34.87 11.20
C ALA A 118 -2.06 36.20 11.32
N PRO A 119 -3.39 36.20 11.22
CA PRO A 119 -4.21 37.42 11.36
C PRO A 119 -4.17 37.92 12.78
N TYR A 120 -4.23 39.26 12.94
CA TYR A 120 -4.04 39.94 14.23
C TYR A 120 -5.05 39.54 15.33
N LYS A 121 -6.26 39.11 14.94
CA LYS A 121 -7.37 38.83 15.91
C LYS A 121 -7.94 37.41 15.75
N ASP A 122 -7.30 36.54 14.99
CA ASP A 122 -7.82 35.21 14.68
C ASP A 122 -6.72 34.16 14.87
N VAL A 123 -7.11 32.89 14.76
CA VAL A 123 -6.19 31.78 14.93
C VAL A 123 -5.23 31.71 13.74
N ALA A 124 -3.95 31.55 14.04
CA ALA A 124 -2.95 31.36 13.00
C ALA A 124 -3.10 29.99 12.33
N THR A 125 -3.04 29.97 11.01
CA THR A 125 -3.16 28.77 10.16
C THR A 125 -1.91 28.57 9.34
N TYR A 126 -1.70 27.33 8.90
CA TYR A 126 -0.70 27.00 7.91
C TYR A 126 -1.31 26.21 6.75
N ASN A 127 -0.67 26.30 5.60
CA ASN A 127 -0.90 25.43 4.45
C ASN A 127 0.42 24.82 4.04
N VAL A 128 0.46 23.52 3.80
CA VAL A 128 1.63 22.82 3.28
C VAL A 128 1.25 22.11 2.00
N SER A 129 2.13 22.20 0.99
CA SER A 129 2.04 21.45 -0.25
C SER A 129 3.22 20.54 -0.40
N LEU A 130 2.97 19.29 -0.74
CA LEU A 130 3.94 18.22 -0.91
C LEU A 130 3.88 17.70 -2.33
N GLN A 131 5.03 17.50 -2.94
CA GLN A 131 5.16 16.83 -4.23
C GLN A 131 5.75 15.44 -4.01
N GLY A 132 5.01 14.42 -4.41
CA GLY A 132 5.48 13.05 -4.34
C GLY A 132 6.71 12.80 -5.21
N THR A 133 7.60 11.95 -4.72
CA THR A 133 8.75 11.45 -5.46
C THR A 133 8.71 9.92 -5.50
N GLY A 134 8.76 9.35 -6.70
CA GLY A 134 8.57 7.92 -6.90
C GLY A 134 7.11 7.46 -6.78
N ALA A 135 6.92 6.16 -6.73
CA ALA A 135 5.60 5.54 -6.60
C ALA A 135 5.09 5.65 -5.16
N TYR A 136 3.78 5.82 -5.01
CA TYR A 136 3.11 5.67 -3.72
C TYR A 136 2.65 4.22 -3.53
N ASN A 137 2.50 3.79 -2.29
CA ASN A 137 1.96 2.51 -1.89
C ASN A 137 0.55 2.68 -1.32
N ILE A 138 -0.34 1.75 -1.65
CA ILE A 138 -1.67 1.67 -1.04
C ILE A 138 -1.70 0.41 -0.19
N THR A 139 -2.02 0.58 1.10
CA THR A 139 -2.19 -0.52 2.05
C THR A 139 -3.53 -0.34 2.74
N GLY A 140 -4.29 -1.42 2.89
CA GLY A 140 -5.58 -1.37 3.58
C GLY A 140 -6.56 -2.39 3.04
N THR A 141 -7.69 -2.52 3.71
CA THR A 141 -8.77 -3.41 3.32
C THR A 141 -9.90 -2.57 2.75
N GLN A 142 -10.22 -2.72 1.50
CA GLN A 142 -11.41 -2.14 0.89
C GLN A 142 -12.31 -3.28 0.43
N VAL A 143 -13.57 -3.24 0.83
CA VAL A 143 -14.59 -4.19 0.36
C VAL A 143 -15.27 -3.57 -0.86
N ASP A 144 -15.19 -4.25 -1.98
CA ASP A 144 -15.95 -3.96 -3.19
C ASP A 144 -17.46 -4.01 -2.88
N PRO A 145 -18.32 -3.24 -3.57
CA PRO A 145 -19.78 -3.35 -3.44
C PRO A 145 -20.36 -4.77 -3.63
N ASP A 146 -19.63 -5.63 -4.32
CA ASP A 146 -19.98 -7.05 -4.51
C ASP A 146 -19.44 -7.96 -3.38
N GLY A 147 -18.87 -7.39 -2.31
CA GLY A 147 -18.33 -8.12 -1.16
C GLY A 147 -16.97 -8.77 -1.38
N VAL A 148 -16.30 -8.46 -2.50
CA VAL A 148 -14.92 -8.87 -2.73
C VAL A 148 -13.97 -7.97 -1.94
N ILE A 149 -13.16 -8.55 -1.08
CA ILE A 149 -12.12 -7.81 -0.36
C ILE A 149 -11.04 -7.39 -1.36
N ILE A 150 -11.04 -6.11 -1.74
CA ILE A 150 -9.91 -5.53 -2.45
C ILE A 150 -8.85 -5.21 -1.39
N VAL A 151 -7.97 -6.15 -1.15
CA VAL A 151 -6.81 -5.91 -0.30
C VAL A 151 -5.90 -4.95 -1.05
N GLY A 152 -5.71 -3.75 -0.52
CA GLY A 152 -4.71 -2.82 -1.01
C GLY A 152 -3.35 -3.50 -0.97
N ALA A 153 -2.75 -3.54 -2.09
CA ALA A 153 -1.59 -4.24 -2.57
C ALA A 153 -0.52 -4.64 -1.53
N ASN A 154 -0.75 -5.71 -0.80
CA ASN A 154 0.35 -6.65 -0.66
C ASN A 154 0.55 -7.22 -2.07
N PRO A 155 1.68 -6.97 -2.74
CA PRO A 155 1.87 -7.45 -4.09
C PRO A 155 1.69 -8.97 -4.09
N VAL A 156 0.76 -9.45 -4.93
CA VAL A 156 0.59 -10.90 -5.10
C VAL A 156 1.94 -11.48 -5.51
N LYS A 157 2.54 -12.28 -4.63
CA LYS A 157 3.80 -12.96 -4.91
C LYS A 157 3.52 -14.29 -5.57
N THR A 158 4.06 -14.48 -6.75
CA THR A 158 4.09 -15.79 -7.42
C THR A 158 5.40 -16.49 -7.10
N LYS A 159 5.32 -17.71 -6.58
CA LYS A 159 6.45 -18.56 -6.28
C LYS A 159 6.36 -19.85 -7.06
N GLY A 160 7.50 -20.30 -7.56
CA GLY A 160 7.66 -21.57 -8.24
C GLY A 160 8.77 -22.41 -7.58
N TYR A 161 8.57 -23.72 -7.54
CA TYR A 161 9.54 -24.68 -7.05
C TYR A 161 9.47 -25.95 -7.89
N THR A 162 10.62 -26.49 -8.29
CA THR A 162 10.70 -27.78 -8.95
C THR A 162 11.21 -28.81 -7.94
N ALA A 163 10.42 -29.83 -7.69
CA ALA A 163 10.71 -30.84 -6.68
C ALA A 163 11.86 -31.76 -7.13
N SER A 164 12.70 -32.13 -6.16
CA SER A 164 13.73 -33.13 -6.33
C SER A 164 13.21 -34.57 -6.11
N GLY A 165 12.04 -34.67 -5.49
CA GLY A 165 11.33 -35.92 -5.20
C GLY A 165 11.45 -36.33 -3.73
N GLY A 166 10.30 -36.68 -3.14
CA GLY A 166 10.21 -37.11 -1.75
C GLY A 166 9.97 -36.02 -0.72
N GLU A 167 10.00 -34.74 -1.14
CA GLU A 167 9.71 -33.62 -0.22
C GLU A 167 8.25 -33.62 0.18
N THR A 168 8.00 -33.44 1.47
CA THR A 168 6.65 -33.25 2.03
C THR A 168 6.40 -31.81 2.44
N SER A 169 7.41 -30.95 2.36
CA SER A 169 7.27 -29.51 2.62
C SER A 169 8.32 -28.70 1.89
N ILE A 170 7.97 -27.46 1.52
CA ILE A 170 8.87 -26.45 0.96
C ILE A 170 8.69 -25.14 1.71
N THR A 171 9.73 -24.30 1.73
CA THR A 171 9.70 -23.00 2.42
C THR A 171 9.93 -21.88 1.43
N PHE A 172 9.03 -20.92 1.44
CA PHE A 172 9.19 -19.63 0.75
C PHE A 172 9.35 -18.51 1.79
N ALA A 173 10.58 -18.31 2.26
CA ALA A 173 10.86 -17.38 3.38
C ALA A 173 10.35 -15.95 3.15
N ASP A 174 10.28 -15.50 1.92
CA ASP A 174 9.78 -14.17 1.54
C ASP A 174 8.25 -14.08 1.45
N THR A 175 7.52 -15.14 1.78
CA THR A 175 6.06 -15.17 1.93
C THR A 175 5.61 -15.17 3.40
N ILE A 176 6.52 -14.97 4.33
CA ILE A 176 6.18 -14.82 5.76
C ILE A 176 5.28 -13.61 5.93
N GLY A 177 4.17 -13.79 6.65
CA GLY A 177 3.14 -12.76 6.84
C GLY A 177 2.07 -12.69 5.73
N TYR A 178 2.25 -13.43 4.65
CA TYR A 178 1.28 -13.51 3.56
C TYR A 178 0.25 -14.63 3.80
N SER A 179 -0.89 -14.53 3.14
CA SER A 179 -1.87 -15.62 3.03
C SER A 179 -1.66 -16.36 1.72
N CYS A 180 -1.80 -17.68 1.74
CA CYS A 180 -1.75 -18.47 0.51
C CYS A 180 -3.12 -18.47 -0.16
N LEU A 181 -3.19 -17.94 -1.38
CA LEU A 181 -4.44 -17.86 -2.16
C LEU A 181 -4.63 -19.07 -3.06
N TYR A 182 -3.53 -19.63 -3.56
CA TYR A 182 -3.57 -20.66 -4.58
C TYR A 182 -2.29 -21.48 -4.58
N VAL A 183 -2.42 -22.78 -4.79
CA VAL A 183 -1.30 -23.70 -5.04
C VAL A 183 -1.68 -24.66 -6.13
N SER A 184 -0.79 -24.88 -7.10
CA SER A 184 -0.88 -25.97 -8.06
C SER A 184 0.34 -26.86 -8.02
N ARG A 185 0.15 -28.14 -8.31
CA ARG A 185 1.15 -29.20 -8.37
C ARG A 185 1.12 -29.83 -9.75
N GLY A 186 2.22 -29.77 -10.50
CA GLY A 186 2.27 -30.35 -11.85
C GLY A 186 1.16 -29.84 -12.78
N GLY A 187 0.60 -28.64 -12.52
CA GLY A 187 -0.51 -28.05 -13.25
C GLY A 187 -1.91 -28.44 -12.74
N ILE A 188 -2.02 -29.21 -11.64
CA ILE A 188 -3.28 -29.55 -10.99
C ILE A 188 -3.42 -28.69 -9.73
N ASP A 189 -4.60 -28.10 -9.52
CA ASP A 189 -4.89 -27.28 -8.36
C ASP A 189 -4.99 -28.14 -7.09
N ALA A 190 -4.46 -27.62 -5.97
CA ALA A 190 -4.68 -28.24 -4.66
C ALA A 190 -6.18 -28.28 -4.34
N GLN A 191 -6.64 -29.39 -3.74
CA GLN A 191 -8.06 -29.54 -3.39
C GLN A 191 -8.45 -28.53 -2.29
N ASN A 192 -7.62 -28.41 -1.27
CA ASN A 192 -7.83 -27.46 -0.19
C ASN A 192 -6.50 -26.83 0.25
N ILE A 193 -6.57 -25.57 0.63
CA ILE A 193 -5.47 -24.86 1.29
C ILE A 193 -5.84 -24.71 2.75
N LEU A 194 -5.15 -25.47 3.60
CA LEU A 194 -5.41 -25.51 5.04
C LEU A 194 -4.53 -24.49 5.77
N THR A 195 -5.07 -23.86 6.80
CA THR A 195 -4.31 -23.05 7.77
C THR A 195 -3.97 -23.83 9.05
N THR A 196 -4.77 -24.85 9.36
CA THR A 196 -4.60 -25.73 10.54
C THR A 196 -4.79 -27.18 10.15
N GLY A 197 -4.39 -28.11 11.01
CA GLY A 197 -4.54 -29.55 10.78
C GLY A 197 -3.39 -30.15 9.95
N THR A 198 -3.54 -31.41 9.57
CA THR A 198 -2.59 -32.17 8.73
C THR A 198 -3.20 -32.35 7.35
N PRO A 199 -2.51 -31.92 6.28
CA PRO A 199 -3.00 -32.11 4.92
C PRO A 199 -2.97 -33.60 4.54
N THR A 200 -3.90 -34.02 3.69
CA THR A 200 -3.99 -35.40 3.18
C THR A 200 -4.24 -35.39 1.68
N GLY A 201 -3.76 -36.40 0.95
CA GLY A 201 -3.93 -36.49 -0.50
C GLY A 201 -3.36 -35.27 -1.24
N ASP A 202 -4.19 -34.56 -1.97
CA ASP A 202 -3.82 -33.35 -2.72
C ASP A 202 -4.06 -32.03 -1.98
N ASP A 203 -4.40 -32.10 -0.67
CA ASP A 203 -4.48 -30.93 0.18
C ASP A 203 -3.08 -30.34 0.45
N VAL A 204 -3.04 -29.03 0.69
CA VAL A 204 -1.85 -28.30 1.05
C VAL A 204 -2.12 -27.49 2.31
N LYS A 205 -1.16 -27.42 3.22
CA LYS A 205 -1.19 -26.52 4.37
C LYS A 205 -0.16 -25.42 4.22
N PHE A 206 -0.57 -24.19 4.42
CA PHE A 206 0.35 -23.05 4.46
C PHE A 206 0.38 -22.44 5.86
N VAL A 207 1.61 -22.21 6.36
CA VAL A 207 1.85 -21.55 7.66
C VAL A 207 2.44 -20.16 7.40
N SER A 208 1.59 -19.14 7.49
CA SER A 208 1.95 -17.74 7.22
C SER A 208 3.13 -17.24 8.06
N GLY A 209 3.21 -17.64 9.34
CA GLY A 209 4.31 -17.23 10.23
C GLY A 209 5.70 -17.79 9.87
N THR A 210 5.78 -18.80 9.01
CA THR A 210 7.05 -19.45 8.62
C THR A 210 7.25 -19.53 7.11
N GLY A 211 6.22 -19.22 6.31
CA GLY A 211 6.26 -19.36 4.85
C GLY A 211 6.35 -20.81 4.36
N VAL A 212 5.95 -21.79 5.19
CA VAL A 212 6.06 -23.23 4.88
C VAL A 212 4.77 -23.73 4.24
N LEU A 213 4.91 -24.38 3.09
CA LEU A 213 3.90 -25.21 2.46
C LEU A 213 4.17 -26.68 2.83
N THR A 214 3.19 -27.39 3.38
CA THR A 214 3.23 -28.82 3.67
C THR A 214 2.21 -29.52 2.78
N PHE A 215 2.58 -30.63 2.20
CA PHE A 215 1.77 -31.40 1.24
C PHE A 215 1.23 -32.67 1.89
N GLY A 216 0.01 -33.04 1.53
CA GLY A 216 -0.63 -34.26 2.03
C GLY A 216 0.00 -35.55 1.47
N ARG A 217 0.69 -35.49 0.32
CA ARG A 217 1.56 -36.54 -0.23
C ARG A 217 2.91 -35.96 -0.65
N ALA A 218 3.96 -36.80 -0.62
CA ALA A 218 5.28 -36.40 -1.08
C ALA A 218 5.27 -35.97 -2.54
N LEU A 219 6.15 -35.02 -2.88
CA LEU A 219 6.34 -34.51 -4.22
C LEU A 219 7.12 -35.52 -5.08
N GLU A 220 6.80 -35.59 -6.35
CA GLU A 220 7.54 -36.40 -7.33
C GLU A 220 8.69 -35.59 -7.93
N ALA A 221 9.76 -36.27 -8.35
CA ALA A 221 10.89 -35.61 -8.98
C ALA A 221 10.47 -34.92 -10.27
N GLY A 222 10.80 -33.65 -10.42
CA GLY A 222 10.39 -32.79 -11.54
C GLY A 222 8.99 -32.20 -11.43
N GLU A 223 8.23 -32.51 -10.38
CA GLU A 223 6.93 -31.91 -10.15
C GLU A 223 7.10 -30.39 -9.90
N TYR A 224 6.38 -29.57 -10.65
CA TYR A 224 6.45 -28.12 -10.51
C TYR A 224 5.33 -27.61 -9.60
N ILE A 225 5.72 -26.91 -8.55
CA ILE A 225 4.82 -26.28 -7.60
C ILE A 225 4.75 -24.78 -7.90
N ARG A 226 3.54 -24.26 -8.02
CA ARG A 226 3.30 -22.84 -8.16
C ARG A 226 2.37 -22.36 -7.03
N GLY A 227 2.77 -21.34 -6.31
CA GLY A 227 1.97 -20.71 -5.26
C GLY A 227 1.73 -19.23 -5.54
N LEU A 228 0.54 -18.74 -5.19
CA LEU A 228 0.17 -17.32 -5.14
C LEU A 228 -0.08 -16.93 -3.68
N PHE A 229 0.56 -15.86 -3.23
CA PHE A 229 0.53 -15.38 -1.85
C PHE A 229 0.20 -13.88 -1.82
N GLN A 230 -0.62 -13.46 -0.85
CA GLN A 230 -1.07 -12.08 -0.65
C GLN A 230 -1.12 -11.70 0.83
#